data_3b78c9abd4a045b5b5be83ebdeae0c9d
#
_entry.id   3b78c9abd4a045b5b5be83ebdeae0c9d
#
_cell.length_a   1.000
_cell.length_b   1.000
_cell.length_c   1.000
_cell.angle_alpha   90.00
_cell.angle_beta   90.00
_cell.angle_gamma   90.00
#
_symmetry.space_group_name_H-M   'P 1'
#
loop_
_entity.id
_entity.type
_entity.pdbx_description
1 polymer ?
#
loop_
_entity_poly.entity_id
_entity_poly.type
_entity_poly.pdbx_seq_one_letter_code
_entity_poly.pdbx_strand_id
1 'polypeptide(L)'
;MKETLLTVLENTRLADGIYRLRLAGDTSAITAPGQFVNLKLSGFFLRRPISVCDWENGEVTLIYKVLGHGTETMTGMAVGTALDVLTGLGNGFDLSRSGEHPLLVGGGVGIPPLYGLAKRLTAQGKRVTAVLGFNRKSEIFLAEEFRALGAEVVIATADGSVGLKGLVTDGMAAVSDYTYLYTCGPEPMLKAVYADCKTSGQFSFEERMGCGFGACMGCSCETKYGNKRICKDGPVLEKEEIVW
;
A
#
# COMPACT_ATOMS: atom_id res chain seq x y z
N MET A 1 2.76 13.95 -11.68
CA MET A 1 1.72 14.52 -10.80
C MET A 1 0.70 15.27 -11.65
N LYS A 2 -0.58 15.04 -11.40
CA LYS A 2 -1.70 15.69 -12.09
C LYS A 2 -2.80 16.01 -11.06
N GLU A 3 -3.37 17.21 -11.11
CA GLU A 3 -4.60 17.56 -10.39
C GLU A 3 -5.80 17.23 -11.26
N THR A 4 -6.78 16.54 -10.71
CA THR A 4 -7.95 16.07 -11.44
C THR A 4 -9.16 15.96 -10.51
N LEU A 5 -10.36 16.05 -11.09
CA LEU A 5 -11.60 15.70 -10.38
C LEU A 5 -11.91 14.23 -10.63
N LEU A 6 -12.07 13.47 -9.55
CA LEU A 6 -12.53 12.10 -9.59
C LEU A 6 -13.90 11.99 -8.90
N THR A 7 -14.79 11.18 -9.47
CA THR A 7 -16.15 10.99 -8.97
C THR A 7 -16.25 9.71 -8.16
N VAL A 8 -16.84 9.75 -6.99
CA VAL A 8 -17.09 8.58 -6.14
C VAL A 8 -18.06 7.64 -6.83
N LEU A 9 -17.61 6.41 -7.11
CA LEU A 9 -18.43 5.30 -7.61
C LEU A 9 -18.95 4.41 -6.48
N GLU A 10 -18.12 4.22 -5.46
CA GLU A 10 -18.40 3.33 -4.34
C GLU A 10 -17.61 3.79 -3.12
N ASN A 11 -18.22 3.67 -1.94
CA ASN A 11 -17.56 3.87 -0.66
C ASN A 11 -18.17 2.89 0.35
N THR A 12 -17.54 1.70 0.50
CA THR A 12 -18.10 0.59 1.27
C THR A 12 -17.13 0.09 2.32
N ARG A 13 -17.68 -0.35 3.46
CA ARG A 13 -16.91 -0.97 4.52
C ARG A 13 -16.53 -2.39 4.12
N LEU A 14 -15.22 -2.73 4.19
CA LEU A 14 -14.69 -4.08 3.93
C LEU A 14 -14.47 -4.89 5.21
N ALA A 15 -13.96 -4.24 6.25
CA ALA A 15 -13.63 -4.86 7.54
C ALA A 15 -13.75 -3.82 8.65
N ASP A 16 -13.40 -4.18 9.89
CA ASP A 16 -13.47 -3.26 11.03
C ASP A 16 -12.60 -2.03 10.81
N GLY A 17 -13.26 -0.86 10.63
CA GLY A 17 -12.59 0.42 10.37
C GLY A 17 -11.89 0.54 9.01
N ILE A 18 -12.09 -0.41 8.11
CA ILE A 18 -11.49 -0.44 6.77
C ILE A 18 -12.58 -0.21 5.71
N TYR A 19 -12.32 0.71 4.79
CA TYR A 19 -13.24 1.08 3.71
C TYR A 19 -12.56 0.99 2.35
N ARG A 20 -13.34 0.59 1.34
CA ARG A 20 -12.99 0.67 -0.08
C ARG A 20 -13.66 1.89 -0.69
N LEU A 21 -12.88 2.75 -1.33
CA LEU A 21 -13.33 3.89 -2.09
C LEU A 21 -12.93 3.69 -3.56
N ARG A 22 -13.91 3.60 -4.46
CA ARG A 22 -13.68 3.57 -5.90
C ARG A 22 -14.03 4.91 -6.49
N LEU A 23 -13.15 5.43 -7.33
CA LEU A 23 -13.28 6.73 -7.96
C LEU A 23 -13.11 6.58 -9.47
N ALA A 24 -13.90 7.32 -10.25
CA ALA A 24 -13.78 7.39 -11.71
C ALA A 24 -13.31 8.76 -12.19
N GLY A 25 -12.50 8.77 -13.24
CA GLY A 25 -12.01 9.97 -13.92
C GLY A 25 -10.64 9.74 -14.55
N ASP A 26 -9.83 10.78 -14.64
CA ASP A 26 -8.52 10.67 -15.26
C ASP A 26 -7.49 10.06 -14.30
N THR A 27 -7.16 8.81 -14.52
CA THR A 27 -6.14 8.04 -13.78
C THR A 27 -4.81 7.91 -14.53
N SER A 28 -4.64 8.59 -15.67
CA SER A 28 -3.49 8.44 -16.58
C SER A 28 -2.12 8.73 -15.95
N ALA A 29 -2.10 9.51 -14.87
CA ALA A 29 -0.86 9.81 -14.14
C ALA A 29 -0.45 8.72 -13.14
N ILE A 30 -1.32 7.73 -12.85
CA ILE A 30 -0.99 6.58 -12.02
C ILE A 30 -0.34 5.54 -12.92
N THR A 31 0.94 5.25 -12.73
CA THR A 31 1.76 4.46 -13.65
C THR A 31 2.41 3.22 -13.03
N ALA A 32 2.51 3.19 -11.70
CA ALA A 32 3.16 2.09 -10.97
C ALA A 32 2.43 1.74 -9.68
N PRO A 33 2.37 0.44 -9.28
CA PRO A 33 1.87 0.05 -7.98
C PRO A 33 2.76 0.61 -6.87
N GLY A 34 2.18 0.95 -5.73
CA GLY A 34 2.90 1.63 -4.65
C GLY A 34 2.85 3.16 -4.71
N GLN A 35 2.40 3.75 -5.84
CA GLN A 35 2.05 5.17 -5.88
C GLN A 35 0.83 5.46 -5.00
N PHE A 36 0.63 6.73 -4.66
CA PHE A 36 -0.49 7.19 -3.87
C PHE A 36 -1.21 8.38 -4.53
N VAL A 37 -2.37 8.68 -4.03
CA VAL A 37 -3.15 9.89 -4.37
C VAL A 37 -3.30 10.76 -3.14
N ASN A 38 -3.57 12.05 -3.33
CA ASN A 38 -3.73 13.00 -2.24
C ASN A 38 -5.08 13.71 -2.35
N LEU A 39 -6.06 13.30 -1.52
CA LEU A 39 -7.45 13.72 -1.56
C LEU A 39 -7.65 15.03 -0.81
N LYS A 40 -8.30 16.01 -1.44
CA LYS A 40 -8.74 17.25 -0.79
C LYS A 40 -10.12 17.02 -0.16
N LEU A 41 -10.21 17.24 1.14
CA LEU A 41 -11.46 17.14 1.87
C LEU A 41 -11.93 18.53 2.28
N SER A 42 -13.23 18.79 2.11
CA SER A 42 -13.82 20.06 2.56
C SER A 42 -13.68 20.22 4.08
N GLY A 43 -13.28 21.42 4.50
CA GLY A 43 -13.07 21.72 5.92
C GLY A 43 -11.70 21.29 6.48
N PHE A 44 -10.83 20.69 5.65
CA PHE A 44 -9.48 20.29 6.08
C PHE A 44 -8.41 21.05 5.32
N PHE A 45 -7.42 21.55 6.06
CA PHE A 45 -6.29 22.28 5.47
C PHE A 45 -5.36 21.38 4.64
N LEU A 46 -5.01 20.20 5.17
CA LEU A 46 -4.16 19.25 4.47
C LEU A 46 -5.00 18.22 3.70
N ARG A 47 -4.50 17.79 2.54
CA ARG A 47 -5.01 16.65 1.79
C ARG A 47 -4.74 15.35 2.54
N ARG A 48 -5.40 14.27 2.15
CA ARG A 48 -5.22 12.91 2.71
C ARG A 48 -4.50 12.04 1.71
N PRO A 49 -3.23 11.67 1.97
CA PRO A 49 -2.49 10.72 1.15
C PRO A 49 -3.04 9.32 1.38
N ILE A 50 -3.45 8.64 0.33
CA ILE A 50 -3.92 7.26 0.35
C ILE A 50 -3.24 6.49 -0.77
N SER A 51 -2.63 5.35 -0.44
CA SER A 51 -1.98 4.47 -1.41
C SER A 51 -3.00 3.90 -2.41
N VAL A 52 -2.60 3.80 -3.66
CA VAL A 52 -3.41 3.17 -4.71
C VAL A 52 -3.40 1.66 -4.51
N CYS A 53 -4.59 1.06 -4.39
CA CYS A 53 -4.78 -0.38 -4.34
C CYS A 53 -4.71 -0.98 -5.75
N ASP A 54 -5.51 -0.42 -6.67
CA ASP A 54 -5.53 -0.81 -8.08
C ASP A 54 -6.06 0.36 -8.94
N TRP A 55 -5.76 0.35 -10.22
CA TRP A 55 -6.32 1.30 -11.19
C TRP A 55 -6.41 0.66 -12.57
N GLU A 56 -7.49 0.91 -13.27
CA GLU A 56 -7.75 0.40 -14.60
C GLU A 56 -8.91 1.16 -15.27
N ASN A 57 -8.85 1.37 -16.58
CA ASN A 57 -9.95 1.91 -17.39
C ASN A 57 -10.58 3.23 -16.87
N GLY A 58 -9.76 4.14 -16.34
CA GLY A 58 -10.25 5.41 -15.79
C GLY A 58 -10.85 5.30 -14.39
N GLU A 59 -10.68 4.16 -13.72
CA GLU A 59 -11.06 3.98 -12.31
C GLU A 59 -9.83 3.78 -11.44
N VAL A 60 -9.90 4.22 -10.19
CA VAL A 60 -8.92 3.94 -9.15
C VAL A 60 -9.63 3.41 -7.90
N THR A 61 -9.07 2.35 -7.34
CA THR A 61 -9.49 1.77 -6.06
C THR A 61 -8.52 2.16 -4.96
N LEU A 62 -9.04 2.73 -3.92
CA LEU A 62 -8.33 3.07 -2.68
C LEU A 62 -8.91 2.24 -1.54
N ILE A 63 -8.06 1.81 -0.61
CA ILE A 63 -8.52 1.21 0.64
C ILE A 63 -7.86 1.98 1.78
N TYR A 64 -8.67 2.45 2.71
CA TYR A 64 -8.20 3.28 3.82
C TYR A 64 -8.75 2.80 5.17
N LYS A 65 -7.99 3.09 6.22
CA LYS A 65 -8.38 2.87 7.62
C LYS A 65 -8.89 4.16 8.23
N VAL A 66 -9.94 4.07 9.02
CA VAL A 66 -10.43 5.20 9.83
C VAL A 66 -9.52 5.37 11.03
N LEU A 67 -8.70 6.44 11.02
CA LEU A 67 -7.71 6.75 12.06
C LEU A 67 -7.93 8.12 12.72
N GLY A 68 -8.78 8.97 12.15
CA GLY A 68 -9.04 10.31 12.67
C GLY A 68 -10.04 11.06 11.81
N HIS A 69 -10.37 12.30 12.18
CA HIS A 69 -11.45 13.09 11.56
C HIS A 69 -11.47 13.11 10.04
N GLY A 70 -10.32 13.20 9.37
CA GLY A 70 -10.28 13.22 7.91
C GLY A 70 -10.78 11.91 7.30
N THR A 71 -10.26 10.77 7.75
CA THR A 71 -10.69 9.45 7.26
C THR A 71 -12.09 9.07 7.77
N GLU A 72 -12.50 9.59 8.92
CA GLU A 72 -13.88 9.47 9.41
C GLU A 72 -14.84 10.21 8.48
N THR A 73 -14.55 11.46 8.12
CA THR A 73 -15.34 12.23 7.14
C THR A 73 -15.45 11.52 5.80
N MET A 74 -14.39 10.82 5.37
CA MET A 74 -14.42 10.04 4.12
C MET A 74 -15.49 8.94 4.16
N THR A 75 -15.82 8.34 5.31
CA THR A 75 -16.83 7.27 5.38
C THR A 75 -18.23 7.71 4.96
N GLY A 76 -18.53 8.99 5.09
CA GLY A 76 -19.81 9.60 4.71
C GLY A 76 -19.87 10.10 3.24
N MET A 77 -18.86 9.88 2.42
CA MET A 77 -18.89 10.34 1.03
C MET A 77 -19.90 9.56 0.21
N ALA A 78 -20.85 10.28 -0.37
CA ALA A 78 -21.88 9.70 -1.22
C ALA A 78 -21.37 9.41 -2.64
N VAL A 79 -21.93 8.40 -3.30
CA VAL A 79 -21.76 8.14 -4.73
C VAL A 79 -22.16 9.39 -5.52
N GLY A 80 -21.36 9.72 -6.56
CA GLY A 80 -21.52 10.95 -7.35
C GLY A 80 -20.78 12.17 -6.79
N THR A 81 -20.21 12.12 -5.59
CA THR A 81 -19.39 13.21 -5.04
C THR A 81 -18.13 13.39 -5.89
N ALA A 82 -17.89 14.63 -6.34
CA ALA A 82 -16.65 14.99 -7.02
C ALA A 82 -15.58 15.38 -6.00
N LEU A 83 -14.39 14.77 -6.12
CA LEU A 83 -13.24 15.01 -5.28
C LEU A 83 -12.09 15.62 -6.08
N ASP A 84 -11.49 16.66 -5.54
CA ASP A 84 -10.22 17.22 -6.03
C ASP A 84 -9.07 16.32 -5.54
N VAL A 85 -8.34 15.72 -6.47
CA VAL A 85 -7.33 14.70 -6.21
C VAL A 85 -6.03 15.02 -6.94
N LEU A 86 -4.91 14.96 -6.24
CA LEU A 86 -3.59 14.89 -6.87
C LEU A 86 -3.25 13.42 -7.12
N THR A 87 -2.95 13.07 -8.37
CA THR A 87 -2.59 11.72 -8.82
C THR A 87 -1.15 11.64 -9.31
N GLY A 88 -0.61 10.42 -9.46
CA GLY A 88 0.77 10.20 -9.91
C GLY A 88 1.80 10.73 -8.92
N LEU A 89 1.58 10.47 -7.64
CA LEU A 89 2.48 10.84 -6.54
C LEU A 89 3.31 9.62 -6.11
N GLY A 90 4.58 9.89 -5.76
CA GLY A 90 5.54 8.86 -5.39
C GLY A 90 6.09 8.08 -6.59
N ASN A 91 7.14 7.26 -6.32
CA ASN A 91 7.86 6.49 -7.34
C ASN A 91 7.22 5.14 -7.70
N GLY A 92 6.66 4.42 -6.71
CA GLY A 92 6.12 3.06 -6.86
C GLY A 92 7.15 1.93 -6.83
N PHE A 93 6.67 0.70 -6.85
CA PHE A 93 7.49 -0.52 -6.88
C PHE A 93 8.05 -0.78 -8.28
N ASP A 94 9.30 -1.23 -8.34
CA ASP A 94 9.95 -1.69 -9.57
C ASP A 94 9.74 -3.21 -9.74
N LEU A 95 8.87 -3.60 -10.68
CA LEU A 95 8.55 -4.98 -10.97
C LEU A 95 9.71 -5.75 -11.62
N SER A 96 10.63 -5.06 -12.29
CA SER A 96 11.75 -5.70 -12.99
C SER A 96 12.72 -6.42 -12.05
N ARG A 97 12.71 -6.05 -10.76
CA ARG A 97 13.55 -6.63 -9.71
C ARG A 97 13.02 -7.94 -9.14
N SER A 98 11.78 -8.32 -9.43
CA SER A 98 11.03 -9.40 -8.73
C SER A 98 11.71 -10.79 -8.77
N GLY A 99 12.48 -11.09 -9.81
CA GLY A 99 12.87 -12.47 -10.09
C GLY A 99 11.65 -13.33 -10.46
N GLU A 100 11.72 -14.64 -10.21
CA GLU A 100 10.64 -15.59 -10.58
C GLU A 100 9.65 -15.85 -9.44
N HIS A 101 10.08 -15.72 -8.19
CA HIS A 101 9.26 -15.96 -7.01
C HIS A 101 9.32 -14.78 -6.04
N PRO A 102 8.65 -13.66 -6.32
CA PRO A 102 8.57 -12.53 -5.40
C PRO A 102 7.72 -12.85 -4.16
N LEU A 103 8.21 -12.40 -2.99
CA LEU A 103 7.48 -12.44 -1.72
C LEU A 103 6.93 -11.04 -1.42
N LEU A 104 5.63 -10.95 -1.22
CA LEU A 104 4.96 -9.73 -0.82
C LEU A 104 4.57 -9.83 0.66
N VAL A 105 4.99 -8.87 1.48
CA VAL A 105 4.72 -8.89 2.93
C VAL A 105 3.97 -7.62 3.31
N GLY A 106 2.72 -7.75 3.71
CA GLY A 106 1.85 -6.62 4.02
C GLY A 106 1.21 -6.67 5.40
N GLY A 107 1.10 -5.52 6.06
CA GLY A 107 0.40 -5.39 7.35
C GLY A 107 -0.72 -4.36 7.31
N GLY A 108 -1.95 -4.77 7.69
CA GLY A 108 -3.09 -3.86 7.73
C GLY A 108 -3.29 -3.08 6.44
N VAL A 109 -3.35 -1.75 6.51
CA VAL A 109 -3.52 -0.89 5.30
C VAL A 109 -2.26 -0.72 4.45
N GLY A 110 -1.17 -1.42 4.76
CA GLY A 110 -0.06 -1.63 3.83
C GLY A 110 -0.33 -2.73 2.79
N ILE A 111 -1.36 -3.56 2.96
CA ILE A 111 -1.75 -4.62 2.02
C ILE A 111 -2.28 -4.08 0.68
N PRO A 112 -3.12 -3.03 0.62
CA PRO A 112 -3.68 -2.53 -0.63
C PRO A 112 -2.67 -2.22 -1.73
N PRO A 113 -1.57 -1.47 -1.52
CA PRO A 113 -0.60 -1.20 -2.59
C PRO A 113 0.10 -2.47 -3.11
N LEU A 114 0.20 -3.53 -2.28
CA LEU A 114 0.74 -4.82 -2.68
C LEU A 114 -0.25 -5.62 -3.55
N TYR A 115 -1.55 -5.36 -3.46
CA TYR A 115 -2.53 -6.00 -4.34
C TYR A 115 -2.34 -5.60 -5.81
N GLY A 116 -2.21 -4.31 -6.09
CA GLY A 116 -1.92 -3.82 -7.43
C GLY A 116 -0.58 -4.31 -7.98
N LEU A 117 0.40 -4.52 -7.10
CA LEU A 117 1.69 -5.15 -7.45
C LEU A 117 1.51 -6.63 -7.79
N ALA A 118 0.82 -7.40 -6.92
CA ALA A 118 0.54 -8.83 -7.14
C ALA A 118 -0.18 -9.06 -8.48
N LYS A 119 -1.22 -8.27 -8.78
CA LYS A 119 -1.98 -8.35 -10.04
C LYS A 119 -1.07 -8.24 -11.27
N ARG A 120 -0.09 -7.36 -11.22
CA ARG A 120 0.84 -7.15 -12.34
C ARG A 120 1.93 -8.21 -12.41
N LEU A 121 2.43 -8.68 -11.28
CA LEU A 121 3.43 -9.75 -11.23
C LEU A 121 2.85 -11.10 -11.67
N THR A 122 1.63 -11.46 -11.22
CA THR A 122 0.95 -12.67 -11.66
C THR A 122 0.60 -12.63 -13.15
N ALA A 123 0.20 -11.46 -13.68
CA ALA A 123 -0.02 -11.27 -15.11
C ALA A 123 1.27 -11.43 -15.95
N GLN A 124 2.44 -11.24 -15.36
CA GLN A 124 3.75 -11.53 -15.96
C GLN A 124 4.19 -13.00 -15.79
N GLY A 125 3.33 -13.87 -15.23
CA GLY A 125 3.62 -15.28 -14.99
C GLY A 125 4.51 -15.55 -13.77
N LYS A 126 4.71 -14.58 -12.87
CA LYS A 126 5.52 -14.76 -11.66
C LYS A 126 4.76 -15.59 -10.62
N ARG A 127 5.46 -16.46 -9.89
CA ARG A 127 4.91 -17.21 -8.76
C ARG A 127 4.90 -16.33 -7.51
N VAL A 128 3.81 -15.62 -7.28
CA VAL A 128 3.68 -14.66 -6.18
C VAL A 128 3.26 -15.38 -4.90
N THR A 129 3.98 -15.16 -3.80
CA THR A 129 3.53 -15.48 -2.44
C THR A 129 3.27 -14.19 -1.68
N ALA A 130 2.10 -14.08 -1.02
CA ALA A 130 1.72 -12.94 -0.21
C ALA A 130 1.53 -13.34 1.26
N VAL A 131 2.31 -12.75 2.16
CA VAL A 131 2.14 -12.86 3.61
C VAL A 131 1.36 -11.63 4.09
N LEU A 132 0.15 -11.85 4.59
CA LEU A 132 -0.78 -10.81 4.99
C LEU A 132 -1.00 -10.83 6.51
N GLY A 133 -0.59 -9.76 7.18
CA GLY A 133 -0.66 -9.62 8.63
C GLY A 133 -1.83 -8.75 9.10
N PHE A 134 -2.56 -9.26 10.11
CA PHE A 134 -3.68 -8.58 10.75
C PHE A 134 -3.61 -8.78 12.28
N ASN A 135 -4.33 -7.96 13.04
CA ASN A 135 -4.41 -8.21 14.49
C ASN A 135 -5.37 -9.39 14.78
N ARG A 136 -6.49 -9.48 14.02
CA ARG A 136 -7.57 -10.46 14.25
C ARG A 136 -8.41 -10.69 13.00
N LYS A 137 -9.24 -11.73 13.03
CA LYS A 137 -10.12 -12.18 11.93
C LYS A 137 -11.00 -11.06 11.36
N SER A 138 -11.59 -10.19 12.20
CA SER A 138 -12.50 -9.13 11.75
C SER A 138 -11.83 -8.00 10.96
N GLU A 139 -10.50 -7.97 10.94
CA GLU A 139 -9.70 -7.01 10.19
C GLU A 139 -9.22 -7.55 8.84
N ILE A 140 -9.50 -8.82 8.51
CA ILE A 140 -9.03 -9.45 7.26
C ILE A 140 -9.80 -8.90 6.06
N PHE A 141 -9.07 -8.50 5.04
CA PHE A 141 -9.58 -8.08 3.74
C PHE A 141 -8.58 -8.40 2.62
N LEU A 142 -9.01 -8.46 1.38
CA LEU A 142 -8.26 -8.76 0.16
C LEU A 142 -7.62 -10.17 0.08
N ALA A 143 -7.72 -11.02 1.09
CA ALA A 143 -7.07 -12.32 1.07
C ALA A 143 -7.59 -13.22 -0.07
N GLU A 144 -8.89 -13.23 -0.31
CA GLU A 144 -9.49 -13.99 -1.39
C GLU A 144 -9.20 -13.37 -2.77
N GLU A 145 -9.12 -12.04 -2.83
CA GLU A 145 -8.75 -11.34 -4.05
C GLU A 145 -7.30 -11.66 -4.47
N PHE A 146 -6.35 -11.74 -3.52
CA PHE A 146 -4.99 -12.23 -3.83
C PHE A 146 -4.99 -13.68 -4.33
N ARG A 147 -5.79 -14.58 -3.71
CA ARG A 147 -5.93 -15.97 -4.18
C ARG A 147 -6.51 -16.05 -5.58
N ALA A 148 -7.50 -15.20 -5.87
CA ALA A 148 -8.12 -15.11 -7.20
C ALA A 148 -7.14 -14.66 -8.30
N LEU A 149 -6.08 -13.93 -7.95
CA LEU A 149 -4.98 -13.60 -8.87
C LEU A 149 -4.05 -14.80 -9.14
N GLY A 150 -4.19 -15.91 -8.41
CA GLY A 150 -3.27 -17.05 -8.46
C GLY A 150 -2.07 -16.93 -7.51
N ALA A 151 -2.07 -15.96 -6.58
CA ALA A 151 -1.04 -15.86 -5.56
C ALA A 151 -1.23 -16.88 -4.43
N GLU A 152 -0.15 -17.42 -3.93
CA GLU A 152 -0.14 -18.16 -2.66
C GLU A 152 -0.32 -17.16 -1.51
N VAL A 153 -1.26 -17.42 -0.58
CA VAL A 153 -1.58 -16.49 0.51
C VAL A 153 -1.37 -17.15 1.86
N VAL A 154 -0.47 -16.57 2.64
CA VAL A 154 -0.25 -16.89 4.05
C VAL A 154 -0.86 -15.78 4.90
N ILE A 155 -1.81 -16.12 5.78
CA ILE A 155 -2.40 -15.17 6.71
C ILE A 155 -1.77 -15.38 8.09
N ALA A 156 -1.31 -14.28 8.69
CA ALA A 156 -0.89 -14.23 10.09
C ALA A 156 -1.82 -13.32 10.89
N THR A 157 -2.31 -13.80 12.03
CA THR A 157 -3.09 -12.96 12.96
C THR A 157 -2.43 -12.95 14.33
N ALA A 158 -2.26 -11.76 14.91
CA ALA A 158 -1.59 -11.61 16.21
C ALA A 158 -2.31 -12.39 17.32
N ASP A 159 -3.65 -12.43 17.27
CA ASP A 159 -4.48 -13.17 18.25
C ASP A 159 -4.61 -14.68 17.94
N GLY A 160 -4.18 -15.13 16.75
CA GLY A 160 -4.31 -16.54 16.30
C GLY A 160 -5.72 -16.92 15.86
N SER A 161 -6.59 -15.97 15.59
CA SER A 161 -7.98 -16.23 15.21
C SER A 161 -8.16 -16.84 13.82
N VAL A 162 -7.18 -16.63 12.91
CA VAL A 162 -7.13 -17.22 11.55
C VAL A 162 -5.67 -17.36 11.10
N GLY A 163 -5.37 -18.43 10.38
CA GLY A 163 -4.05 -18.69 9.81
C GLY A 163 -2.99 -18.96 10.87
N LEU A 164 -1.78 -18.45 10.67
CA LEU A 164 -0.69 -18.55 11.63
C LEU A 164 -0.93 -17.57 12.79
N LYS A 165 -0.76 -18.04 14.02
CA LYS A 165 -0.73 -17.16 15.19
C LYS A 165 0.64 -16.48 15.25
N GLY A 166 0.66 -15.16 15.18
CA GLY A 166 1.90 -14.38 15.23
C GLY A 166 1.88 -13.17 14.30
N LEU A 167 3.06 -12.71 13.91
CA LEU A 167 3.30 -11.56 13.05
C LEU A 167 3.65 -12.02 11.63
N VAL A 168 3.81 -11.06 10.72
CA VAL A 168 4.19 -11.36 9.31
C VAL A 168 5.55 -12.06 9.21
N THR A 169 6.46 -11.84 10.15
CA THR A 169 7.76 -12.51 10.21
C THR A 169 7.64 -14.00 10.44
N ASP A 170 6.65 -14.45 11.23
CA ASP A 170 6.35 -15.88 11.41
C ASP A 170 5.83 -16.48 10.09
N GLY A 171 5.02 -15.72 9.34
CA GLY A 171 4.56 -16.08 7.99
C GLY A 171 5.70 -16.14 6.98
N MET A 172 6.64 -15.19 7.03
CA MET A 172 7.84 -15.18 6.17
C MET A 172 8.74 -16.39 6.40
N ALA A 173 8.86 -16.85 7.65
CA ALA A 173 9.67 -18.03 8.00
C ALA A 173 9.16 -19.33 7.34
N ALA A 174 7.87 -19.37 6.96
CA ALA A 174 7.28 -20.47 6.23
C ALA A 174 7.58 -20.45 4.72
N VAL A 175 8.14 -19.34 4.19
CA VAL A 175 8.46 -19.18 2.76
C VAL A 175 9.98 -19.20 2.59
N SER A 176 10.53 -20.25 1.99
CA SER A 176 11.98 -20.48 1.97
C SER A 176 12.70 -20.06 0.70
N ASP A 177 12.03 -19.97 -0.43
CA ASP A 177 12.64 -19.92 -1.77
C ASP A 177 12.28 -18.67 -2.59
N TYR A 178 11.92 -17.56 -1.92
CA TYR A 178 11.61 -16.31 -2.64
C TYR A 178 12.88 -15.62 -3.19
N THR A 179 12.70 -14.94 -4.31
CA THR A 179 13.81 -14.29 -5.06
C THR A 179 14.00 -12.82 -4.74
N TYR A 180 12.92 -12.12 -4.36
CA TYR A 180 12.93 -10.70 -4.03
C TYR A 180 11.78 -10.38 -3.08
N LEU A 181 11.95 -9.38 -2.21
CA LEU A 181 10.95 -8.97 -1.24
C LEU A 181 10.31 -7.63 -1.61
N TYR A 182 8.99 -7.54 -1.48
CA TYR A 182 8.25 -6.29 -1.48
C TYR A 182 7.44 -6.17 -0.20
N THR A 183 7.53 -5.04 0.49
CA THR A 183 6.82 -4.89 1.76
C THR A 183 6.22 -3.49 1.93
N CYS A 184 5.06 -3.46 2.61
CA CYS A 184 4.38 -2.23 3.00
C CYS A 184 3.59 -2.46 4.28
N GLY A 185 3.69 -1.54 5.24
CA GLY A 185 3.01 -1.62 6.52
C GLY A 185 3.58 -0.68 7.55
N PRO A 186 3.18 -0.82 8.83
CA PRO A 186 3.68 0.02 9.92
C PRO A 186 5.20 -0.10 10.09
N GLU A 187 5.85 0.99 10.48
CA GLU A 187 7.31 1.05 10.66
C GLU A 187 7.87 -0.09 11.53
N PRO A 188 7.28 -0.47 12.69
CA PRO A 188 7.78 -1.60 13.47
C PRO A 188 7.78 -2.93 12.69
N MET A 189 6.76 -3.13 11.82
CA MET A 189 6.71 -4.29 10.92
C MET A 189 7.83 -4.23 9.89
N LEU A 190 8.04 -3.07 9.25
CA LEU A 190 9.09 -2.91 8.25
C LEU A 190 10.48 -3.18 8.85
N LYS A 191 10.75 -2.73 10.09
CA LYS A 191 11.99 -3.03 10.82
C LYS A 191 12.19 -4.53 11.05
N ALA A 192 11.15 -5.24 11.48
CA ALA A 192 11.22 -6.69 11.69
C ALA A 192 11.43 -7.44 10.37
N VAL A 193 10.69 -7.06 9.32
CA VAL A 193 10.85 -7.63 7.97
C VAL A 193 12.26 -7.37 7.41
N TYR A 194 12.81 -6.17 7.65
CA TYR A 194 14.18 -5.83 7.22
C TYR A 194 15.23 -6.73 7.86
N ALA A 195 15.09 -6.98 9.17
CA ALA A 195 16.01 -7.85 9.92
C ALA A 195 15.97 -9.30 9.44
N ASP A 196 14.77 -9.82 9.11
CA ASP A 196 14.56 -11.21 8.72
C ASP A 196 14.72 -11.47 7.21
N CYS A 197 14.70 -10.42 6.40
CA CYS A 197 14.79 -10.51 4.94
C CYS A 197 16.17 -10.97 4.47
N LYS A 198 16.23 -12.10 3.78
CA LYS A 198 17.47 -12.73 3.29
C LYS A 198 17.88 -12.29 1.87
N THR A 199 17.00 -11.57 1.17
CA THR A 199 17.23 -11.10 -0.20
C THR A 199 17.29 -9.58 -0.25
N SER A 200 17.58 -8.99 -1.40
CA SER A 200 17.24 -7.61 -1.71
C SER A 200 15.74 -7.42 -1.68
N GLY A 201 15.28 -6.18 -1.55
CA GLY A 201 13.85 -5.91 -1.49
C GLY A 201 13.53 -4.43 -1.53
N GLN A 202 12.25 -4.14 -1.73
CA GLN A 202 11.68 -2.80 -1.72
C GLN A 202 10.70 -2.63 -0.57
N PHE A 203 10.85 -1.52 0.14
CA PHE A 203 10.11 -1.17 1.35
C PHE A 203 9.33 0.11 1.09
N SER A 204 8.00 0.06 1.21
CA SER A 204 7.15 1.22 1.08
C SER A 204 6.90 1.86 2.45
N PHE A 205 7.37 3.08 2.60
CA PHE A 205 7.31 3.86 3.84
C PHE A 205 6.05 4.72 3.89
N GLU A 206 5.55 4.91 5.09
CA GLU A 206 4.48 5.84 5.40
C GLU A 206 5.04 6.97 6.26
N GLU A 207 4.76 8.23 5.86
CA GLU A 207 5.17 9.41 6.59
C GLU A 207 4.05 10.45 6.65
N ARG A 208 4.10 11.29 7.67
CA ARG A 208 3.18 12.44 7.75
C ARG A 208 3.52 13.44 6.65
N MET A 209 2.59 13.64 5.73
CA MET A 209 2.77 14.48 4.58
C MET A 209 2.05 15.84 4.75
N GLY A 210 2.78 16.93 4.56
CA GLY A 210 2.18 18.25 4.40
C GLY A 210 1.72 18.44 2.95
N CYS A 211 2.65 18.69 2.02
CA CYS A 211 2.29 18.96 0.61
C CYS A 211 1.99 17.67 -0.20
N GLY A 212 2.68 16.56 0.05
CA GLY A 212 2.54 15.31 -0.69
C GLY A 212 3.25 15.26 -2.06
N PHE A 213 3.99 16.31 -2.45
CA PHE A 213 4.69 16.38 -3.76
C PHE A 213 6.13 16.91 -3.68
N GLY A 214 6.72 16.96 -2.47
CA GLY A 214 8.15 17.25 -2.28
C GLY A 214 8.53 18.70 -2.06
N ALA A 215 7.59 19.63 -1.90
CA ALA A 215 7.90 21.06 -1.71
C ALA A 215 8.25 21.42 -0.26
N CYS A 216 7.56 20.84 0.74
CA CYS A 216 7.67 21.27 2.14
C CYS A 216 8.77 20.57 2.94
N MET A 217 9.36 19.50 2.44
CA MET A 217 10.39 18.68 3.09
C MET A 217 9.94 17.96 4.38
N GLY A 218 8.66 18.06 4.79
CA GLY A 218 8.15 17.57 6.07
C GLY A 218 8.12 16.03 6.21
N CYS A 219 8.22 15.28 5.10
CA CYS A 219 8.28 13.82 5.08
C CYS A 219 9.68 13.30 4.77
N SER A 220 10.74 14.06 5.08
CA SER A 220 12.12 13.64 4.86
C SER A 220 12.51 12.55 5.83
N CYS A 221 13.11 11.48 5.32
CA CYS A 221 13.76 10.43 6.09
C CYS A 221 15.24 10.32 5.71
N GLU A 222 16.05 9.85 6.64
CA GLU A 222 17.47 9.60 6.42
C GLU A 222 17.66 8.27 5.69
N THR A 223 18.56 8.26 4.71
CA THR A 223 19.04 7.05 4.03
C THR A 223 20.56 7.05 3.98
N LYS A 224 21.17 5.91 3.65
CA LYS A 224 22.64 5.82 3.48
C LYS A 224 23.20 6.76 2.40
N TYR A 225 22.34 7.27 1.53
CA TYR A 225 22.73 8.16 0.42
C TYR A 225 22.21 9.59 0.60
N GLY A 226 21.86 9.97 1.84
CA GLY A 226 21.31 11.28 2.20
C GLY A 226 19.80 11.26 2.40
N ASN A 227 19.24 12.44 2.66
CA ASN A 227 17.82 12.58 2.97
C ASN A 227 16.94 12.43 1.72
N LYS A 228 15.89 11.61 1.82
CA LYS A 228 14.84 11.44 0.81
C LYS A 228 13.49 11.90 1.34
N ARG A 229 12.71 12.51 0.47
CA ARG A 229 11.32 12.89 0.75
C ARG A 229 10.40 11.76 0.36
N ILE A 230 9.76 11.14 1.31
CA ILE A 230 8.90 9.97 1.08
C ILE A 230 7.81 10.26 0.04
N CYS A 231 7.26 11.46 0.00
CA CYS A 231 6.22 11.81 -0.97
C CYS A 231 6.71 12.00 -2.42
N LYS A 232 8.01 12.18 -2.65
CA LYS A 232 8.57 12.46 -3.98
C LYS A 232 9.65 11.46 -4.40
N ASP A 233 10.61 11.20 -3.51
CA ASP A 233 11.76 10.34 -3.77
C ASP A 233 11.48 8.89 -3.36
N GLY A 234 10.37 8.65 -2.62
CA GLY A 234 9.72 7.41 -2.25
C GLY A 234 8.27 7.34 -2.79
N PRO A 235 7.33 6.63 -2.14
CA PRO A 235 7.46 5.99 -0.82
C PRO A 235 8.29 4.71 -0.80
N VAL A 236 8.60 4.16 -1.95
CA VAL A 236 9.34 2.89 -2.09
C VAL A 236 10.84 3.16 -2.08
N LEU A 237 11.53 2.55 -1.13
CA LEU A 237 12.98 2.58 -0.98
C LEU A 237 13.56 1.18 -1.12
N GLU A 238 14.79 1.08 -1.68
CA GLU A 238 15.54 -0.16 -1.73
C GLU A 238 16.04 -0.53 -0.31
N LYS A 239 16.04 -1.83 0.01
CA LYS A 239 16.54 -2.33 1.31
C LYS A 239 17.94 -1.81 1.62
N GLU A 240 18.80 -1.76 0.61
CA GLU A 240 20.21 -1.41 0.73
C GLU A 240 20.45 0.06 1.11
N GLU A 241 19.49 0.94 0.86
CA GLU A 241 19.60 2.37 1.20
C GLU A 241 19.01 2.74 2.56
N ILE A 242 18.24 1.84 3.18
CA ILE A 242 17.55 2.10 4.45
C ILE A 242 18.54 2.14 5.61
N VAL A 243 18.36 3.11 6.50
CA VAL A 243 19.00 3.23 7.80
C VAL A 243 17.94 2.98 8.88
N TRP A 244 18.22 1.99 9.76
CA TRP A 244 17.35 1.64 10.92
C TRP A 244 18.08 1.84 12.24
#